data_adf0239b900d461ad980606051ac14ba
#
_entry.id   adf0239b900d461ad980606051ac14ba
#
_cell.length_a   1.000
_cell.length_b   1.000
_cell.length_c   1.000
_cell.angle_alpha   90.00
_cell.angle_beta   90.00
_cell.angle_gamma   90.00
#
_symmetry.space_group_name_H-M   'P 1'
#
loop_
_entity.id
_entity.type
_entity.pdbx_description
1 polymer ?
#
loop_
_entity_poly.entity_id
_entity_poly.type
_entity_poly.pdbx_seq_one_letter_code
_entity_poly.pdbx_strand_id
1 'polypeptide(L)'
;MVLDKLKEKVSTEPNVAVYVDGPNVIRKQFDLDLDALREDIEEFGNIKVGKVFLNQYASEKLIEAIVSQGFEAALGLGGEKDKESDVDVYMAVNAMDAVYNDEIDVIVLVTRDADFLPVIQKAKENGKETVVIGMEPGFSTALQNAADN
;
A
#
# COMPACT_ATOMS: atom_id res chain seq x y z
N MET A 1 28.45 -16.26 -11.26
CA MET A 1 27.28 -17.08 -11.56
C MET A 1 26.00 -16.27 -11.37
N VAL A 2 25.01 -16.57 -12.17
CA VAL A 2 23.73 -15.80 -12.15
C VAL A 2 23.05 -15.86 -10.78
N LEU A 3 23.05 -17.03 -10.14
CA LEU A 3 22.45 -17.21 -8.83
C LEU A 3 23.10 -16.34 -7.74
N ASP A 4 24.41 -16.21 -7.78
CA ASP A 4 25.13 -15.40 -6.79
C ASP A 4 24.81 -13.91 -6.97
N LYS A 5 24.71 -13.45 -8.22
CA LYS A 5 24.32 -12.07 -8.54
C LYS A 5 22.89 -11.79 -8.10
N LEU A 6 21.98 -12.74 -8.28
CA LEU A 6 20.59 -12.60 -7.84
C LEU A 6 20.50 -12.55 -6.31
N LYS A 7 21.27 -13.37 -5.61
CA LYS A 7 21.32 -13.34 -4.15
C LYS A 7 21.85 -12.01 -3.62
N GLU A 8 22.93 -11.49 -4.21
CA GLU A 8 23.49 -10.21 -3.84
C GLU A 8 22.49 -9.09 -4.07
N LYS A 9 21.80 -9.09 -5.21
CA LYS A 9 20.80 -8.09 -5.54
C LYS A 9 19.63 -8.13 -4.54
N VAL A 10 19.10 -9.31 -4.25
CA VAL A 10 17.98 -9.49 -3.31
C VAL A 10 18.39 -9.10 -1.89
N SER A 11 19.63 -9.39 -1.47
CA SER A 11 20.12 -9.08 -0.13
C SER A 11 20.43 -7.60 0.08
N THR A 12 20.69 -6.84 -1.01
CA THR A 12 21.06 -5.42 -0.93
C THR A 12 19.89 -4.47 -1.13
N GLU A 13 18.83 -4.89 -1.84
CA GLU A 13 17.67 -4.04 -2.05
C GLU A 13 16.75 -4.06 -0.82
N PRO A 14 16.22 -2.89 -0.41
CA PRO A 14 15.21 -2.85 0.64
C PRO A 14 13.99 -3.67 0.27
N ASN A 15 13.36 -4.26 1.27
CA ASN A 15 12.10 -4.97 1.10
C ASN A 15 10.95 -4.01 1.38
N VAL A 16 10.01 -3.94 0.46
CA VAL A 16 8.90 -3.01 0.50
C VAL A 16 7.58 -3.74 0.74
N ALA A 17 6.77 -3.22 1.65
CA ALA A 17 5.39 -3.63 1.82
C ALA A 17 4.48 -2.50 1.39
N VAL A 18 3.54 -2.78 0.48
CA VAL A 18 2.62 -1.80 -0.11
C VAL A 18 1.19 -2.13 0.27
N TYR A 19 0.49 -1.14 0.77
CA TYR A 19 -0.92 -1.25 1.13
C TYR A 19 -1.70 -0.15 0.43
N VAL A 20 -2.63 -0.53 -0.44
CA VAL A 20 -3.43 0.41 -1.25
C VAL A 20 -4.86 0.45 -0.75
N ASP A 21 -5.31 1.64 -0.39
CA ASP A 21 -6.68 1.91 0.00
C ASP A 21 -7.54 2.06 -1.26
N GLY A 22 -8.06 0.93 -1.77
CA GLY A 22 -8.78 0.88 -3.03
C GLY A 22 -9.98 1.83 -3.10
N PRO A 23 -10.92 1.77 -2.14
CA PRO A 23 -12.08 2.66 -2.18
C PRO A 23 -11.72 4.14 -2.16
N ASN A 24 -10.62 4.50 -1.55
CA ASN A 24 -10.18 5.89 -1.44
C ASN A 24 -9.50 6.40 -2.70
N VAL A 25 -8.73 5.56 -3.39
CA VAL A 25 -7.90 5.99 -4.52
C VAL A 25 -8.34 5.42 -5.87
N ILE A 26 -9.08 4.31 -5.90
CA ILE A 26 -9.58 3.71 -7.15
C ILE A 26 -11.05 4.09 -7.32
N ARG A 27 -11.28 5.30 -7.81
CA ARG A 27 -12.61 5.85 -8.07
C ARG A 27 -12.66 6.37 -9.50
N LYS A 28 -13.87 6.59 -10.00
CA LYS A 28 -14.06 7.15 -11.35
C LYS A 28 -13.36 8.49 -11.55
N GLN A 29 -13.25 9.30 -10.50
CA GLN A 29 -12.58 10.60 -10.55
C GLN A 29 -11.05 10.51 -10.44
N PHE A 30 -10.53 9.35 -10.06
CA PHE A 30 -9.09 9.10 -9.99
C PHE A 30 -8.74 8.01 -11.01
N ASP A 31 -7.90 8.37 -11.95
CA ASP A 31 -7.43 7.43 -12.97
C ASP A 31 -6.10 6.84 -12.50
N LEU A 32 -6.20 5.89 -11.57
CA LEU A 32 -5.02 5.24 -11.01
C LEU A 32 -4.51 4.16 -11.96
N ASP A 33 -3.32 4.37 -12.49
CA ASP A 33 -2.59 3.40 -13.29
C ASP A 33 -1.78 2.49 -12.38
N LEU A 34 -2.21 1.25 -12.23
CA LEU A 34 -1.55 0.27 -11.35
C LEU A 34 -0.14 -0.10 -11.84
N ASP A 35 0.09 -0.09 -13.16
CA ASP A 35 1.43 -0.32 -13.73
C ASP A 35 2.39 0.79 -13.32
N ALA A 36 1.97 2.04 -13.51
CA ALA A 36 2.78 3.19 -13.15
C ALA A 36 3.03 3.24 -11.64
N LEU A 37 2.01 2.92 -10.85
CA LEU A 37 2.14 2.86 -9.40
C LEU A 37 3.19 1.82 -8.99
N ARG A 38 3.14 0.64 -9.59
CA ARG A 38 4.10 -0.43 -9.31
C ARG A 38 5.52 0.00 -9.65
N GLU A 39 5.71 0.60 -10.82
CA GLU A 39 7.02 1.09 -11.25
C GLU A 39 7.58 2.13 -10.28
N ASP A 40 6.74 3.07 -9.86
CA ASP A 40 7.13 4.10 -8.90
C ASP A 40 7.55 3.50 -7.56
N ILE A 41 6.82 2.50 -7.09
CA ILE A 41 7.12 1.82 -5.83
C ILE A 41 8.40 1.01 -5.92
N GLU A 42 8.67 0.39 -7.06
CA GLU A 42 9.88 -0.41 -7.27
C GLU A 42 11.16 0.42 -7.16
N GLU A 43 11.08 1.73 -7.29
CA GLU A 43 12.21 2.63 -7.03
C GLU A 43 12.66 2.60 -5.56
N PHE A 44 11.75 2.26 -4.63
CA PHE A 44 12.07 2.18 -3.21
C PHE A 44 12.67 0.83 -2.80
N GLY A 45 12.54 -0.19 -3.63
CA GLY A 45 13.07 -1.51 -3.36
C GLY A 45 12.26 -2.63 -3.96
N ASN A 46 12.45 -3.81 -3.45
CA ASN A 46 11.78 -5.02 -3.91
C ASN A 46 10.42 -5.18 -3.21
N ILE A 47 9.34 -5.22 -3.97
CA ILE A 47 8.01 -5.39 -3.40
C ILE A 47 7.84 -6.83 -2.90
N LYS A 48 7.86 -6.99 -1.60
CA LYS A 48 7.66 -8.28 -0.94
C LYS A 48 6.21 -8.55 -0.58
N VAL A 49 5.49 -7.50 -0.21
CA VAL A 49 4.06 -7.55 0.10
C VAL A 49 3.38 -6.43 -0.68
N GLY A 50 2.38 -6.77 -1.48
CA GLY A 50 1.61 -5.78 -2.21
C GLY A 50 0.13 -6.15 -2.17
N LYS A 51 -0.65 -5.39 -1.41
CA LYS A 51 -2.08 -5.65 -1.21
C LYS A 51 -2.91 -4.44 -1.57
N VAL A 52 -3.95 -4.67 -2.38
CA VAL A 52 -4.96 -3.66 -2.66
C VAL A 52 -6.23 -4.05 -1.92
N PHE A 53 -6.66 -3.18 -1.02
CA PHE A 53 -7.84 -3.41 -0.19
C PHE A 53 -9.08 -2.89 -0.90
N LEU A 54 -10.10 -3.72 -0.94
CA LEU A 54 -11.36 -3.43 -1.60
C LEU A 54 -12.50 -3.85 -0.70
N ASN A 55 -13.68 -3.27 -0.89
CA ASN A 55 -14.87 -3.76 -0.25
C ASN A 55 -15.43 -4.95 -1.04
N GLN A 56 -16.41 -5.64 -0.45
CA GLN A 56 -17.03 -6.84 -1.03
C GLN A 56 -17.78 -6.58 -2.33
N TYR A 57 -18.03 -5.33 -2.69
CA TYR A 57 -18.76 -4.94 -3.90
C TYR A 57 -17.87 -4.63 -5.08
N ALA A 58 -16.56 -4.87 -4.95
CA ALA A 58 -15.61 -4.64 -6.04
C ALA A 58 -15.92 -5.56 -7.24
N SER A 59 -15.79 -5.02 -8.45
CA SER A 59 -16.06 -5.78 -9.67
C SER A 59 -15.00 -6.85 -9.92
N GLU A 60 -15.38 -7.91 -10.60
CA GLU A 60 -14.44 -8.96 -11.01
C GLU A 60 -13.35 -8.40 -11.91
N LYS A 61 -13.70 -7.45 -12.80
CA LYS A 61 -12.72 -6.80 -13.67
C LYS A 61 -11.64 -6.08 -12.90
N LEU A 62 -12.02 -5.39 -11.83
CA LEU A 62 -11.06 -4.67 -10.99
C LEU A 62 -10.15 -5.65 -10.27
N ILE A 63 -10.73 -6.72 -9.70
CA ILE A 63 -9.95 -7.75 -9.03
C ILE A 63 -8.95 -8.41 -9.98
N GLU A 64 -9.39 -8.74 -11.19
CA GLU A 64 -8.52 -9.32 -12.23
C GLU A 64 -7.38 -8.37 -12.61
N ALA A 65 -7.68 -7.07 -12.75
CA ALA A 65 -6.67 -6.07 -13.07
C ALA A 65 -5.61 -5.98 -11.97
N ILE A 66 -6.03 -6.01 -10.72
CA ILE A 66 -5.14 -5.96 -9.55
C ILE A 66 -4.21 -7.18 -9.53
N VAL A 67 -4.79 -8.37 -9.69
CA VAL A 67 -4.03 -9.63 -9.67
C VAL A 67 -3.07 -9.72 -10.85
N SER A 68 -3.50 -9.27 -12.04
CA SER A 68 -2.63 -9.31 -13.23
C SER A 68 -1.45 -8.34 -13.12
N GLN A 69 -1.53 -7.32 -12.27
CA GLN A 69 -0.42 -6.42 -11.98
C GLN A 69 0.50 -6.93 -10.87
N GLY A 70 0.23 -8.12 -10.36
CA GLY A 70 1.08 -8.73 -9.35
C GLY A 70 0.75 -8.33 -7.92
N PHE A 71 -0.38 -7.65 -7.70
CA PHE A 71 -0.86 -7.34 -6.36
C PHE A 71 -1.84 -8.39 -5.87
N GLU A 72 -1.97 -8.49 -4.56
CA GLU A 72 -3.02 -9.30 -3.94
C GLU A 72 -4.25 -8.42 -3.72
N ALA A 73 -5.42 -8.92 -4.10
CA ALA A 73 -6.68 -8.25 -3.80
C ALA A 73 -7.20 -8.73 -2.44
N ALA A 74 -7.29 -7.83 -1.48
CA ALA A 74 -7.77 -8.14 -0.14
C ALA A 74 -9.17 -7.55 0.05
N LEU A 75 -10.17 -8.41 0.21
CA LEU A 75 -11.57 -7.98 0.31
C LEU A 75 -11.99 -7.84 1.76
N GLY A 76 -12.37 -6.64 2.15
CA GLY A 76 -12.99 -6.39 3.44
C GLY A 76 -14.48 -6.70 3.39
N LEU A 77 -14.96 -7.35 4.42
CA LEU A 77 -16.38 -7.69 4.55
C LEU A 77 -17.06 -6.73 5.53
N GLY A 78 -18.31 -6.43 5.27
CA GLY A 78 -19.13 -5.61 6.13
C GLY A 78 -19.47 -4.27 5.49
N GLY A 79 -20.27 -3.51 6.19
CA GLY A 79 -20.71 -2.20 5.76
C GLY A 79 -21.73 -2.24 4.63
N GLU A 80 -22.13 -1.06 4.22
CA GLU A 80 -23.08 -0.87 3.13
C GLU A 80 -22.36 -0.55 1.84
N LYS A 81 -22.98 -0.89 0.73
CA LYS A 81 -22.51 -0.51 -0.60
C LYS A 81 -22.29 1.01 -0.63
N ASP A 82 -21.21 1.44 -1.25
CA ASP A 82 -20.80 2.84 -1.39
C ASP A 82 -20.24 3.51 -0.13
N LYS A 83 -20.05 2.77 0.96
CA LYS A 83 -19.34 3.29 2.15
C LYS A 83 -17.89 2.84 2.13
N GLU A 84 -17.00 3.77 2.38
CA GLU A 84 -15.54 3.57 2.27
C GLU A 84 -14.89 3.12 3.57
N SER A 85 -15.49 3.46 4.71
CA SER A 85 -14.88 3.33 6.04
C SER A 85 -14.57 1.90 6.47
N ASP A 86 -15.21 0.90 5.90
CA ASP A 86 -15.10 -0.49 6.35
C ASP A 86 -13.77 -1.15 5.99
N VAL A 87 -13.05 -0.58 5.02
CA VAL A 87 -11.76 -1.11 4.55
C VAL A 87 -10.60 -0.54 5.36
N ASP A 88 -10.75 0.65 5.93
CA ASP A 88 -9.68 1.39 6.60
C ASP A 88 -9.10 0.60 7.78
N VAL A 89 -9.96 0.10 8.64
CA VAL A 89 -9.53 -0.65 9.82
C VAL A 89 -8.83 -1.96 9.41
N TYR A 90 -9.40 -2.66 8.45
CA TYR A 90 -8.81 -3.89 7.91
C TYR A 90 -7.41 -3.62 7.35
N MET A 91 -7.29 -2.59 6.53
CA MET A 91 -6.01 -2.21 5.93
C MET A 91 -5.00 -1.79 7.00
N ALA A 92 -5.41 -0.97 7.97
CA ALA A 92 -4.53 -0.52 9.04
C ALA A 92 -4.00 -1.69 9.87
N VAL A 93 -4.86 -2.64 10.22
CA VAL A 93 -4.45 -3.84 10.98
C VAL A 93 -3.45 -4.67 10.17
N ASN A 94 -3.70 -4.85 8.86
CA ASN A 94 -2.78 -5.58 8.00
C ASN A 94 -1.43 -4.88 7.87
N ALA A 95 -1.43 -3.56 7.76
CA ALA A 95 -0.19 -2.78 7.65
C ALA A 95 0.67 -2.93 8.91
N MET A 96 0.06 -3.15 10.07
CA MET A 96 0.82 -3.36 11.30
C MET A 96 1.66 -4.64 11.28
N ASP A 97 1.30 -5.63 10.47
CA ASP A 97 2.15 -6.81 10.27
C ASP A 97 3.53 -6.41 9.74
N ALA A 98 3.56 -5.48 8.80
CA ALA A 98 4.82 -4.99 8.25
C ALA A 98 5.60 -4.14 9.25
N VAL A 99 4.91 -3.38 10.09
CA VAL A 99 5.55 -2.55 11.11
C VAL A 99 6.41 -3.40 12.05
N TYR A 100 5.94 -4.58 12.39
CA TYR A 100 6.65 -5.48 13.31
C TYR A 100 7.42 -6.61 12.62
N ASN A 101 7.51 -6.56 11.29
CA ASN A 101 8.26 -7.56 10.52
C ASN A 101 9.67 -7.04 10.23
N ASP A 102 10.68 -7.68 10.83
CA ASP A 102 12.07 -7.27 10.66
C ASP A 102 12.59 -7.39 9.24
N GLU A 103 11.93 -8.17 8.40
CA GLU A 103 12.31 -8.33 6.99
C GLU A 103 11.83 -7.19 6.10
N ILE A 104 10.91 -6.35 6.60
CA ILE A 104 10.38 -5.21 5.84
C ILE A 104 11.13 -3.94 6.22
N ASP A 105 11.64 -3.23 5.24
CA ASP A 105 12.41 -2.00 5.42
C ASP A 105 11.62 -0.74 5.13
N VAL A 106 10.73 -0.81 4.14
CA VAL A 106 9.94 0.33 3.66
C VAL A 106 8.46 -0.02 3.67
N ILE A 107 7.64 0.86 4.22
CA ILE A 107 6.18 0.71 4.20
C ILE A 107 5.61 1.82 3.34
N VAL A 108 4.87 1.42 2.30
CA VAL A 108 4.20 2.34 1.38
C VAL A 108 2.69 2.26 1.61
N LEU A 109 2.08 3.38 1.92
CA LEU A 109 0.63 3.50 2.00
C LEU A 109 0.13 4.35 0.84
N VAL A 110 -0.79 3.79 0.07
CA VAL A 110 -1.44 4.50 -1.04
C VAL A 110 -2.83 4.90 -0.58
N THR A 111 -2.94 6.08 -0.03
CA THR A 111 -4.17 6.63 0.53
C THR A 111 -4.01 8.13 0.72
N ARG A 112 -5.10 8.84 0.85
CA ARG A 112 -5.10 10.27 1.20
C ARG A 112 -5.75 10.55 2.55
N ASP A 113 -6.12 9.48 3.26
CA ASP A 113 -6.91 9.55 4.49
C ASP A 113 -6.03 9.66 5.74
N ALA A 114 -6.27 10.70 6.55
CA ALA A 114 -5.54 10.93 7.80
C ALA A 114 -5.71 9.80 8.82
N ASP A 115 -6.70 8.94 8.67
CA ASP A 115 -6.92 7.81 9.57
C ASP A 115 -5.74 6.85 9.62
N PHE A 116 -4.87 6.87 8.60
CA PHE A 116 -3.67 6.05 8.56
C PHE A 116 -2.44 6.69 9.24
N LEU A 117 -2.59 7.89 9.77
CA LEU A 117 -1.50 8.57 10.49
C LEU A 117 -0.89 7.69 11.60
N PRO A 118 -1.67 7.00 12.44
CA PRO A 118 -1.08 6.12 13.46
C PRO A 118 -0.19 5.01 12.91
N VAL A 119 -0.50 4.48 11.73
CA VAL A 119 0.34 3.46 11.08
C VAL A 119 1.71 4.04 10.73
N ILE A 120 1.72 5.23 10.14
CA ILE A 120 2.97 5.93 9.80
C ILE A 120 3.81 6.19 11.05
N GLN A 121 3.17 6.68 12.11
CA GLN A 121 3.86 6.97 13.36
C GLN A 121 4.50 5.71 13.97
N LYS A 122 3.75 4.60 13.99
CA LYS A 122 4.26 3.33 14.50
C LYS A 122 5.38 2.75 13.63
N ALA A 123 5.26 2.89 12.31
CA ALA A 123 6.29 2.46 11.38
C ALA A 123 7.61 3.19 11.65
N LYS A 124 7.56 4.50 11.82
CA LYS A 124 8.73 5.31 12.12
C LYS A 124 9.35 4.95 13.48
N GLU A 125 8.52 4.73 14.50
CA GLU A 125 8.98 4.29 15.82
C GLU A 125 9.75 2.97 15.74
N ASN A 126 9.40 2.11 14.79
CA ASN A 126 10.02 0.80 14.60
C ASN A 126 11.13 0.81 13.54
N GLY A 127 11.61 2.00 13.16
CA GLY A 127 12.76 2.14 12.27
C GLY A 127 12.47 1.89 10.81
N LYS A 128 11.20 1.89 10.41
CA LYS A 128 10.83 1.70 9.00
C LYS A 128 10.86 3.03 8.25
N GLU A 129 11.29 2.99 6.99
CA GLU A 129 11.10 4.10 6.09
C GLU A 129 9.63 4.12 5.67
N THR A 130 9.04 5.30 5.62
CA THR A 130 7.62 5.45 5.30
C THR A 130 7.43 6.28 4.04
N VAL A 131 6.55 5.81 3.16
CA VAL A 131 6.18 6.48 1.92
C VAL A 131 4.67 6.56 1.86
N VAL A 132 4.15 7.73 1.53
CA VAL A 132 2.72 7.93 1.32
C VAL A 132 2.51 8.44 -0.10
N ILE A 133 1.65 7.76 -0.82
CA ILE A 133 1.25 8.14 -2.17
C ILE A 133 -0.24 8.47 -2.12
N GLY A 134 -0.59 9.66 -2.51
CA GLY A 134 -1.98 10.12 -2.54
C GLY A 134 -2.26 10.99 -3.73
N MET A 135 -3.50 11.41 -3.85
CA MET A 135 -3.99 12.25 -4.94
C MET A 135 -4.82 13.40 -4.39
N GLU A 136 -4.67 14.56 -5.01
CA GLU A 136 -5.58 15.66 -4.75
C GLU A 136 -6.91 15.45 -5.51
N PRO A 137 -8.06 15.90 -5.01
CA PRO A 137 -8.23 16.65 -3.76
C PRO A 137 -8.31 15.74 -2.51
N GLY A 138 -8.08 16.34 -1.36
CA GLY A 138 -8.30 15.69 -0.07
C GLY A 138 -7.15 14.86 0.45
N PHE A 139 -5.95 15.02 -0.11
CA PHE A 139 -4.76 14.36 0.42
C PHE A 139 -4.35 15.03 1.75
N SER A 140 -4.39 14.28 2.83
CA SER A 140 -4.12 14.78 4.17
C SER A 140 -2.74 15.42 4.31
N THR A 141 -2.68 16.67 4.74
CA THR A 141 -1.42 17.37 5.01
C THR A 141 -0.66 16.72 6.17
N ALA A 142 -1.39 16.29 7.20
CA ALA A 142 -0.78 15.62 8.35
C ALA A 142 -0.08 14.33 7.93
N LEU A 143 -0.72 13.56 7.04
CA LEU A 143 -0.15 12.31 6.53
C LEU A 143 1.12 12.58 5.72
N GLN A 144 1.07 13.59 4.84
CA GLN A 144 2.23 13.99 4.04
C GLN A 144 3.41 14.42 4.91
N ASN A 145 3.14 15.17 5.97
CA ASN A 145 4.19 15.69 6.85
C ASN A 145 4.77 14.60 7.77
N ALA A 146 4.01 13.59 8.10
CA ALA A 146 4.47 12.51 8.97
C ALA A 146 5.35 11.49 8.26
N ALA A 147 5.11 11.23 6.98
CA ALA A 147 5.87 10.27 6.20
C ALA A 147 7.25 10.82 5.81
N ASP A 148 8.21 9.92 5.61
CA ASP A 148 9.55 10.28 5.14
C ASP A 148 9.54 10.78 3.69
N ASN A 149 8.62 10.23 2.89
CA ASN A 149 8.48 10.55 1.47
C ASN A 149 7.01 10.68 1.06
#